data_73513b2e5122e20491fac5288289d0d2
#
_entry.id   73513b2e5122e20491fac5288289d0d2
#
_cell.length_a   1.000
_cell.length_b   1.000
_cell.length_c   1.000
_cell.angle_alpha   90.00
_cell.angle_beta   90.00
_cell.angle_gamma   90.00
#
_symmetry.space_group_name_H-M   'P 1'
#
loop_
_entity.id
_entity.type
_entity.pdbx_description
1 polymer ?
#
loop_
_entity_poly.entity_id
_entity_poly.type
_entity_poly.pdbx_seq_one_letter_code
_entity_poly.pdbx_strand_id
1 'polypeptide(L)'
;QIRGIFLNQEKLEALYEDNKKVSLFYPEKKLSTEERKYISYGEGEGYNRGYKTRIRKEWYRVPISWIPEGFFLRQVHEFPKIVVNRTRATNTDTLHKVRMKDGFDIENLALSFLNSFTLLHAELSGRSYGGGVLTFEPGEVRSLKIPYHNFTKAQKEHLFQLIETSRIQDAIRKIDEIVLEKNLSIDRKDIDGFKASWKKLSQRRLNRKNKKV
;
A
#
# COMPACT_ATOMS: atom_id res chain seq x y z
N GLN A 1 8.22 7.62 -0.53
CA GLN A 1 7.70 6.25 -0.70
C GLN A 1 8.17 5.40 0.48
N ILE A 2 7.26 4.68 1.16
CA ILE A 2 7.63 3.81 2.29
C ILE A 2 8.51 2.68 1.76
N ARG A 3 9.76 2.61 2.23
CA ARG A 3 10.63 1.47 1.99
C ARG A 3 10.20 0.32 2.89
N GLY A 4 10.36 -0.93 2.42
CA GLY A 4 9.88 -2.11 3.16
C GLY A 4 8.35 -2.28 3.10
N ILE A 5 7.79 -3.04 4.03
CA ILE A 5 6.35 -3.35 4.13
C ILE A 5 5.72 -2.92 5.46
N PHE A 6 6.42 -2.17 6.29
CA PHE A 6 5.89 -1.64 7.55
C PHE A 6 5.84 -0.12 7.54
N LEU A 7 4.73 0.43 8.01
CA LEU A 7 4.63 1.79 8.52
C LEU A 7 4.65 1.70 10.05
N ASN A 8 5.78 2.04 10.64
CA ASN A 8 5.97 2.15 12.09
C ASN A 8 6.08 3.62 12.51
N GLN A 9 6.09 3.88 13.81
CA GLN A 9 6.12 5.24 14.35
C GLN A 9 7.37 6.00 13.90
N GLU A 10 8.54 5.38 13.95
CA GLU A 10 9.81 5.97 13.49
C GLU A 10 9.75 6.45 12.03
N LYS A 11 9.22 5.61 11.11
CA LYS A 11 9.06 5.99 9.70
C LYS A 11 8.05 7.12 9.51
N LEU A 12 7.01 7.19 10.35
CA LEU A 12 6.03 8.26 10.29
C LEU A 12 6.63 9.58 10.77
N GLU A 13 7.40 9.54 11.84
CA GLU A 13 8.13 10.70 12.39
C GLU A 13 9.17 11.21 11.40
N ALA A 14 9.97 10.33 10.78
CA ALA A 14 10.91 10.71 9.74
C ALA A 14 10.24 11.40 8.54
N LEU A 15 9.01 11.00 8.17
CA LEU A 15 8.24 11.69 7.13
C LEU A 15 7.79 13.08 7.59
N TYR A 16 7.46 13.25 8.86
CA TYR A 16 7.09 14.53 9.43
C TYR A 16 8.29 15.48 9.46
N GLU A 17 9.45 15.01 9.91
CA GLU A 17 10.72 15.77 9.93
C GLU A 17 11.19 16.18 8.53
N ASP A 18 10.94 15.34 7.50
CA ASP A 18 11.18 15.65 6.08
C ASP A 18 10.10 16.57 5.46
N ASN A 19 9.34 17.28 6.28
CA ASN A 19 8.27 18.19 5.88
C ASN A 19 7.23 17.59 4.92
N LYS A 20 7.01 16.27 4.98
CA LYS A 20 5.92 15.64 4.25
C LYS A 20 4.59 15.96 4.93
N LYS A 21 3.53 16.15 4.14
CA LYS A 21 2.18 16.41 4.63
C LYS A 21 1.55 15.12 5.20
N VAL A 22 1.97 14.73 6.41
CA VAL A 22 1.52 13.51 7.09
C VAL A 22 0.61 13.78 8.29
N SER A 23 0.36 15.05 8.61
CA SER A 23 -0.55 15.45 9.68
C SER A 23 -1.93 15.78 9.13
N LEU A 24 -2.96 15.41 9.85
CA LEU A 24 -4.35 15.73 9.54
C LEU A 24 -4.92 16.55 10.69
N PHE A 25 -5.44 17.74 10.37
CA PHE A 25 -6.21 18.53 11.33
C PHE A 25 -7.53 17.79 11.63
N TYR A 26 -7.65 17.28 12.85
CA TYR A 26 -8.82 16.50 13.28
C TYR A 26 -9.15 16.85 14.74
N PRO A 27 -9.75 18.03 14.97
CA PRO A 27 -10.03 18.50 16.31
C PRO A 27 -11.13 17.69 17.00
N GLU A 28 -11.13 17.73 18.33
CA GLU A 28 -12.21 17.17 19.13
C GLU A 28 -13.52 17.96 18.96
N LYS A 29 -14.64 17.43 19.49
CA LYS A 29 -15.92 18.16 19.41
C LYS A 29 -15.89 19.53 20.08
N LYS A 30 -15.16 19.65 21.21
CA LYS A 30 -14.97 20.91 21.92
C LYS A 30 -13.65 21.54 21.45
N LEU A 31 -13.76 22.55 20.61
CA LEU A 31 -12.61 23.22 20.04
C LEU A 31 -11.88 24.08 21.08
N SER A 32 -10.54 24.01 21.10
CA SER A 32 -9.67 24.95 21.81
C SER A 32 -9.68 26.34 21.16
N THR A 33 -9.06 27.31 21.81
CA THR A 33 -8.92 28.67 21.25
C THR A 33 -8.02 28.67 20.02
N GLU A 34 -6.95 27.88 20.02
CA GLU A 34 -5.98 27.74 18.94
C GLU A 34 -6.61 27.07 17.72
N GLU A 35 -7.41 26.01 17.94
CA GLU A 35 -8.14 25.34 16.86
C GLU A 35 -9.16 26.28 16.21
N ARG A 36 -9.88 27.11 16.99
CA ARG A 36 -10.79 28.13 16.44
C ARG A 36 -10.05 29.14 15.58
N LYS A 37 -8.89 29.66 16.05
CA LYS A 37 -8.05 30.59 15.27
C LYS A 37 -7.61 29.94 13.94
N TYR A 38 -7.20 28.68 13.97
CA TYR A 38 -6.80 27.95 12.77
C TYR A 38 -7.95 27.74 11.78
N ILE A 39 -9.16 27.44 12.29
CA ILE A 39 -10.37 27.34 11.47
C ILE A 39 -10.71 28.70 10.84
N SER A 40 -10.71 29.79 11.64
CA SER A 40 -10.97 31.16 11.13
C SER A 40 -9.94 31.60 10.09
N TYR A 41 -8.67 31.23 10.27
CA TYR A 41 -7.65 31.42 9.24
C TYR A 41 -8.03 30.72 7.94
N GLY A 42 -8.42 29.45 7.99
CA GLY A 42 -8.84 28.69 6.81
C GLY A 42 -10.10 29.25 6.14
N GLU A 43 -11.00 29.86 6.90
CA GLU A 43 -12.19 30.58 6.38
C GLU A 43 -11.79 31.86 5.67
N GLY A 44 -10.84 32.62 6.23
CA GLY A 44 -10.28 33.80 5.61
C GLY A 44 -9.60 33.49 4.27
N GLU A 45 -8.85 32.39 4.22
CA GLU A 45 -8.22 31.87 2.99
C GLU A 45 -9.20 31.23 1.99
N GLY A 46 -10.48 31.06 2.37
CA GLY A 46 -11.51 30.50 1.52
C GLY A 46 -11.49 28.98 1.37
N TYR A 47 -10.78 28.24 2.24
CA TYR A 47 -10.70 26.76 2.18
C TYR A 47 -12.05 26.08 2.43
N ASN A 48 -12.98 26.74 3.08
CA ASN A 48 -14.38 26.30 3.29
C ASN A 48 -15.24 26.35 2.03
N ARG A 49 -14.82 27.08 0.99
CA ARG A 49 -15.61 27.34 -0.24
C ARG A 49 -15.49 26.23 -1.28
N GLY A 50 -14.54 25.31 -1.14
CA GLY A 50 -14.37 24.18 -2.06
C GLY A 50 -15.59 23.25 -2.06
N TYR A 51 -15.84 22.59 -3.18
CA TYR A 51 -17.02 21.70 -3.32
C TYR A 51 -17.13 20.69 -2.17
N LYS A 52 -16.05 19.92 -1.89
CA LYS A 52 -16.04 18.90 -0.84
C LYS A 52 -16.12 19.47 0.59
N THR A 53 -15.64 20.69 0.82
CA THR A 53 -15.69 21.32 2.13
C THR A 53 -17.05 21.96 2.38
N ARG A 54 -17.64 22.60 1.37
CA ARG A 54 -18.94 23.26 1.44
C ARG A 54 -20.11 22.31 1.79
N ILE A 55 -20.06 21.06 1.34
CA ILE A 55 -21.14 20.07 1.58
C ILE A 55 -21.00 19.37 2.95
N ARG A 56 -19.93 19.63 3.71
CA ARG A 56 -19.74 19.07 5.05
C ARG A 56 -20.45 19.93 6.09
N LYS A 57 -20.98 19.28 7.13
CA LYS A 57 -21.55 19.98 8.28
C LYS A 57 -20.53 20.88 8.97
N GLU A 58 -19.30 20.37 9.12
CA GLU A 58 -18.11 21.09 9.62
C GLU A 58 -17.05 20.97 8.53
N TRP A 59 -16.82 22.05 7.81
CA TRP A 59 -15.97 22.06 6.61
C TRP A 59 -14.56 21.54 6.85
N TYR A 60 -14.01 21.80 8.04
CA TYR A 60 -12.66 21.42 8.46
C TYR A 60 -12.56 19.96 8.90
N ARG A 61 -13.67 19.29 9.17
CA ARG A 61 -13.66 17.91 9.66
C ARG A 61 -13.69 16.91 8.51
N VAL A 62 -12.57 16.22 8.35
CA VAL A 62 -12.48 15.16 7.33
C VAL A 62 -13.14 13.88 7.90
N PRO A 63 -14.06 13.24 7.18
CA PRO A 63 -14.65 11.98 7.63
C PRO A 63 -13.58 10.89 7.67
N ILE A 64 -13.16 10.48 8.86
CA ILE A 64 -12.31 9.31 9.10
C ILE A 64 -13.22 8.15 9.44
N SER A 65 -13.27 7.15 8.56
CA SER A 65 -14.15 6.01 8.77
C SER A 65 -13.58 4.98 9.76
N TRP A 66 -12.29 4.66 9.64
CA TRP A 66 -11.59 3.68 10.48
C TRP A 66 -10.08 3.70 10.23
N ILE A 67 -9.30 3.19 11.20
CA ILE A 67 -7.85 3.02 11.10
C ILE A 67 -7.60 1.64 10.47
N PRO A 68 -6.92 1.56 9.32
CA PRO A 68 -6.67 0.30 8.64
C PRO A 68 -5.52 -0.49 9.27
N GLU A 69 -5.57 -1.81 9.20
CA GLU A 69 -4.46 -2.70 9.56
C GLU A 69 -3.34 -2.66 8.53
N GLY A 70 -3.68 -2.31 7.30
CA GLY A 70 -2.71 -2.13 6.23
C GLY A 70 -3.21 -1.21 5.13
N PHE A 71 -2.28 -0.89 4.23
CA PHE A 71 -2.54 -0.07 3.05
C PHE A 71 -2.13 -0.83 1.80
N PHE A 72 -2.96 -0.76 0.76
CA PHE A 72 -2.57 -1.14 -0.59
C PHE A 72 -2.37 0.11 -1.43
N LEU A 73 -1.25 0.18 -2.14
CA LEU A 73 -0.88 1.35 -2.93
C LEU A 73 -1.72 1.41 -4.21
N ARG A 74 -2.53 2.44 -4.38
CA ARG A 74 -3.36 2.63 -5.58
C ARG A 74 -2.52 2.79 -6.84
N GLN A 75 -1.36 3.44 -6.73
CA GLN A 75 -0.44 3.67 -7.83
C GLN A 75 0.96 3.21 -7.46
N VAL A 76 1.55 2.40 -8.32
CA VAL A 76 2.89 1.87 -8.12
C VAL A 76 3.72 2.00 -9.40
N HIS A 77 5.02 2.15 -9.24
CA HIS A 77 5.96 2.18 -10.36
C HIS A 77 6.60 0.81 -10.57
N GLU A 78 7.19 0.22 -9.56
CA GLU A 78 7.85 -1.08 -9.66
C GLU A 78 6.85 -2.24 -9.58
N PHE A 79 6.29 -2.48 -8.41
CA PHE A 79 5.30 -3.53 -8.16
C PHE A 79 4.41 -3.17 -6.97
N PRO A 80 3.18 -3.69 -6.91
CA PRO A 80 2.29 -3.47 -5.79
C PRO A 80 2.74 -4.26 -4.56
N LYS A 81 2.38 -3.72 -3.39
CA LYS A 81 2.59 -4.37 -2.10
C LYS A 81 1.54 -3.93 -1.08
N ILE A 82 1.35 -4.71 -0.06
CA ILE A 82 0.59 -4.32 1.13
C ILE A 82 1.57 -3.77 2.16
N VAL A 83 1.27 -2.61 2.71
CA VAL A 83 2.03 -1.99 3.80
C VAL A 83 1.26 -2.21 5.09
N VAL A 84 1.86 -2.91 6.03
CA VAL A 84 1.30 -3.16 7.37
C VAL A 84 1.36 -1.87 8.18
N ASN A 85 0.24 -1.47 8.76
CA ASN A 85 0.13 -0.27 9.56
C ASN A 85 0.35 -0.60 11.05
N ARG A 86 1.51 -0.31 11.57
CA ARG A 86 1.86 -0.43 13.00
C ARG A 86 1.68 0.89 13.76
N THR A 87 0.87 1.80 13.20
CA THR A 87 0.58 3.12 13.78
C THR A 87 -0.94 3.35 13.83
N ARG A 88 -1.34 4.52 14.26
CA ARG A 88 -2.73 4.98 14.17
C ARG A 88 -2.99 5.83 12.91
N ALA A 89 -2.10 5.76 11.92
CA ALA A 89 -2.25 6.50 10.69
C ALA A 89 -3.48 6.06 9.90
N THR A 90 -4.12 7.02 9.29
CA THR A 90 -5.15 6.81 8.28
C THR A 90 -4.68 7.37 6.95
N ASN A 91 -5.49 7.32 5.90
CA ASN A 91 -5.13 7.80 4.58
C ASN A 91 -6.28 8.55 3.92
N THR A 92 -5.92 9.31 2.90
CA THR A 92 -6.85 9.87 1.92
C THR A 92 -7.16 8.84 0.81
N ASP A 93 -7.71 9.28 -0.31
CA ASP A 93 -8.14 8.46 -1.45
C ASP A 93 -7.00 7.89 -2.32
N THR A 94 -5.74 8.22 -2.00
CA THR A 94 -4.57 7.74 -2.76
C THR A 94 -4.11 6.33 -2.40
N LEU A 95 -4.62 5.78 -1.31
CA LEU A 95 -4.34 4.43 -0.83
C LEU A 95 -5.66 3.69 -0.56
N HIS A 96 -5.67 2.39 -0.80
CA HIS A 96 -6.77 1.54 -0.37
C HIS A 96 -6.52 1.04 1.06
N LYS A 97 -7.54 1.13 1.90
CA LYS A 97 -7.51 0.59 3.26
C LYS A 97 -7.71 -0.92 3.24
N VAL A 98 -6.90 -1.62 3.98
CA VAL A 98 -7.00 -3.07 4.17
C VAL A 98 -7.44 -3.37 5.59
N ARG A 99 -8.48 -4.21 5.72
CA ARG A 99 -8.95 -4.80 6.99
C ARG A 99 -8.96 -6.30 6.83
N MET A 100 -8.47 -6.99 7.83
CA MET A 100 -8.52 -8.44 7.85
C MET A 100 -9.91 -8.92 8.31
N LYS A 101 -10.27 -10.10 7.85
CA LYS A 101 -11.39 -10.87 8.41
C LYS A 101 -10.88 -11.68 9.60
N ASP A 102 -11.79 -12.07 10.47
CA ASP A 102 -11.46 -12.92 11.63
C ASP A 102 -10.72 -14.19 11.18
N GLY A 103 -9.69 -14.55 11.92
CA GLY A 103 -8.82 -15.69 11.62
C GLY A 103 -7.69 -15.43 10.61
N PHE A 104 -7.58 -14.21 10.06
CA PHE A 104 -6.51 -13.83 9.13
C PHE A 104 -5.63 -12.72 9.73
N ASP A 105 -4.35 -12.74 9.38
CA ASP A 105 -3.33 -11.82 9.88
C ASP A 105 -2.76 -10.96 8.76
N ILE A 106 -2.62 -9.66 9.01
CA ILE A 106 -2.18 -8.69 8.01
C ILE A 106 -0.72 -8.89 7.57
N GLU A 107 0.16 -9.35 8.49
CA GLU A 107 1.55 -9.62 8.15
C GLU A 107 1.66 -10.84 7.23
N ASN A 108 0.88 -11.88 7.53
CA ASN A 108 0.76 -13.04 6.66
C ASN A 108 0.23 -12.65 5.27
N LEU A 109 -0.77 -11.78 5.20
CA LEU A 109 -1.29 -11.28 3.93
C LEU A 109 -0.23 -10.48 3.16
N ALA A 110 0.49 -9.58 3.85
CA ALA A 110 1.53 -8.75 3.24
C ALA A 110 2.69 -9.57 2.67
N LEU A 111 3.12 -10.62 3.39
CA LEU A 111 4.11 -11.58 2.89
C LEU A 111 3.55 -12.44 1.77
N SER A 112 2.35 -13.01 1.94
CA SER A 112 1.71 -13.83 0.92
C SER A 112 1.48 -13.08 -0.39
N PHE A 113 1.33 -11.76 -0.34
CA PHE A 113 1.20 -10.93 -1.54
C PHE A 113 2.47 -10.94 -2.41
N LEU A 114 3.65 -11.06 -1.81
CA LEU A 114 4.95 -10.94 -2.47
C LEU A 114 5.42 -12.26 -3.11
N ASN A 115 4.57 -12.93 -3.87
CA ASN A 115 4.90 -14.11 -4.66
C ASN A 115 4.76 -13.85 -6.16
N SER A 116 5.48 -14.61 -6.98
CA SER A 116 5.54 -14.41 -8.43
C SER A 116 4.18 -14.53 -9.13
N PHE A 117 3.29 -15.41 -8.67
CA PHE A 117 1.94 -15.55 -9.22
C PHE A 117 1.09 -14.30 -8.95
N THR A 118 1.03 -13.84 -7.69
CA THR A 118 0.26 -12.64 -7.33
C THR A 118 0.80 -11.39 -8.03
N LEU A 119 2.11 -11.24 -8.13
CA LEU A 119 2.74 -10.11 -8.81
C LEU A 119 2.46 -10.13 -10.32
N LEU A 120 2.49 -11.30 -10.97
CA LEU A 120 2.05 -11.45 -12.36
C LEU A 120 0.57 -11.10 -12.53
N HIS A 121 -0.29 -11.65 -11.67
CA HIS A 121 -1.73 -11.39 -11.72
C HIS A 121 -2.03 -9.89 -11.50
N ALA A 122 -1.31 -9.23 -10.60
CA ALA A 122 -1.43 -7.80 -10.39
C ALA A 122 -1.00 -6.98 -11.62
N GLU A 123 0.08 -7.37 -12.31
CA GLU A 123 0.53 -6.71 -13.54
C GLU A 123 -0.50 -6.86 -14.67
N LEU A 124 -1.20 -7.99 -14.74
CA LEU A 124 -2.26 -8.26 -15.73
C LEU A 124 -3.56 -7.52 -15.41
N SER A 125 -3.91 -7.40 -14.14
CA SER A 125 -5.18 -6.82 -13.67
C SER A 125 -5.13 -5.29 -13.54
N GLY A 126 -3.97 -4.74 -13.24
CA GLY A 126 -3.78 -3.30 -13.05
C GLY A 126 -3.83 -2.52 -14.36
N ARG A 127 -4.19 -1.25 -14.28
CA ARG A 127 -4.23 -0.33 -15.42
C ARG A 127 -2.88 0.32 -15.63
N SER A 128 -2.27 0.07 -16.77
CA SER A 128 -1.00 0.71 -17.15
C SER A 128 -1.24 2.11 -17.72
N TYR A 129 -0.71 3.13 -17.07
CA TYR A 129 -0.73 4.51 -17.53
C TYR A 129 0.63 4.97 -18.07
N GLY A 130 0.65 6.17 -18.65
CA GLY A 130 1.88 6.80 -19.11
C GLY A 130 2.94 6.91 -18.00
N GLY A 131 4.22 6.94 -18.37
CA GLY A 131 5.32 7.00 -17.40
C GLY A 131 5.60 5.72 -16.63
N GLY A 132 5.02 4.58 -17.04
CA GLY A 132 5.26 3.29 -16.42
C GLY A 132 4.54 3.09 -15.07
N VAL A 133 3.49 3.86 -14.80
CA VAL A 133 2.66 3.71 -13.59
C VAL A 133 1.64 2.60 -13.78
N LEU A 134 1.52 1.73 -12.79
CA LEU A 134 0.46 0.74 -12.67
C LEU A 134 -0.53 1.22 -11.60
N THR A 135 -1.82 1.32 -11.98
CA THR A 135 -2.89 1.84 -11.12
C THR A 135 -3.93 0.76 -10.85
N PHE A 136 -4.45 0.74 -9.63
CA PHE A 136 -5.48 -0.17 -9.19
C PHE A 136 -6.68 0.61 -8.65
N GLU A 137 -7.82 0.49 -9.30
CA GLU A 137 -9.10 0.92 -8.75
C GLU A 137 -9.66 -0.16 -7.80
N PRO A 138 -10.67 0.13 -6.99
CA PRO A 138 -11.20 -0.85 -6.02
C PRO A 138 -11.63 -2.19 -6.64
N GLY A 139 -12.07 -2.18 -7.90
CA GLY A 139 -12.46 -3.39 -8.63
C GLY A 139 -11.27 -4.31 -8.88
N GLU A 140 -10.17 -3.76 -9.41
CA GLU A 140 -8.95 -4.51 -9.67
C GLU A 140 -8.34 -5.08 -8.39
N VAL A 141 -8.32 -4.28 -7.30
CA VAL A 141 -7.79 -4.76 -6.00
C VAL A 141 -8.59 -5.97 -5.48
N ARG A 142 -9.93 -5.94 -5.58
CA ARG A 142 -10.79 -7.04 -5.12
C ARG A 142 -10.63 -8.31 -5.95
N SER A 143 -10.25 -8.20 -7.21
CA SER A 143 -10.04 -9.33 -8.12
C SER A 143 -8.70 -10.02 -7.93
N LEU A 144 -7.74 -9.40 -7.22
CA LEU A 144 -6.41 -9.98 -7.01
C LEU A 144 -6.49 -11.33 -6.31
N LYS A 145 -5.80 -12.29 -6.87
CA LYS A 145 -5.67 -13.64 -6.31
C LYS A 145 -4.38 -13.71 -5.50
N ILE A 146 -4.54 -13.97 -4.22
CA ILE A 146 -3.43 -14.03 -3.25
C ILE A 146 -3.51 -15.38 -2.56
N PRO A 147 -2.56 -16.29 -2.78
CA PRO A 147 -2.47 -17.55 -2.05
C PRO A 147 -2.01 -17.25 -0.61
N TYR A 148 -2.97 -17.12 0.30
CA TYR A 148 -2.71 -16.82 1.69
C TYR A 148 -2.02 -17.99 2.40
N HIS A 149 -0.99 -17.68 3.19
CA HIS A 149 -0.24 -18.66 3.99
C HIS A 149 0.01 -18.13 5.41
N ASN A 150 -0.09 -19.02 6.39
CA ASN A 150 0.27 -18.73 7.78
C ASN A 150 1.75 -19.04 8.01
N PHE A 151 2.57 -18.02 7.91
CA PHE A 151 4.02 -18.15 8.15
C PHE A 151 4.33 -18.36 9.63
N THR A 152 5.27 -19.23 9.92
CA THR A 152 5.82 -19.36 11.29
C THR A 152 6.55 -18.09 11.71
N LYS A 153 6.75 -17.89 13.01
CA LYS A 153 7.51 -16.74 13.55
C LYS A 153 8.89 -16.62 12.91
N ALA A 154 9.65 -17.72 12.84
CA ALA A 154 10.98 -17.73 12.23
C ALA A 154 10.96 -17.37 10.73
N GLN A 155 9.96 -17.85 9.97
CA GLN A 155 9.78 -17.47 8.57
C GLN A 155 9.48 -15.98 8.42
N LYS A 156 8.59 -15.43 9.24
CA LYS A 156 8.27 -13.99 9.24
C LYS A 156 9.53 -13.16 9.52
N GLU A 157 10.27 -13.45 10.57
CA GLU A 157 11.49 -12.73 10.97
C GLU A 157 12.52 -12.73 9.83
N HIS A 158 12.79 -13.88 9.23
CA HIS A 158 13.71 -13.99 8.11
C HIS A 158 13.24 -13.19 6.87
N LEU A 159 11.97 -13.31 6.50
CA LEU A 159 11.40 -12.61 5.34
C LEU A 159 11.38 -11.08 5.55
N PHE A 160 11.04 -10.63 6.75
CA PHE A 160 11.08 -9.20 7.10
C PHE A 160 12.49 -8.66 7.04
N GLN A 161 13.48 -9.39 7.54
CA GLN A 161 14.88 -9.01 7.42
C GLN A 161 15.31 -8.83 5.95
N LEU A 162 14.96 -9.78 5.07
CA LEU A 162 15.26 -9.66 3.65
C LEU A 162 14.63 -8.42 3.02
N ILE A 163 13.37 -8.12 3.36
CA ILE A 163 12.64 -6.98 2.80
C ILE A 163 13.22 -5.64 3.31
N GLU A 164 13.47 -5.53 4.61
CA GLU A 164 13.99 -4.28 5.22
C GLU A 164 15.44 -4.01 4.80
N THR A 165 16.23 -5.03 4.49
CA THR A 165 17.59 -4.90 3.93
C THR A 165 17.60 -4.75 2.40
N SER A 166 16.47 -4.45 1.78
CA SER A 166 16.32 -4.24 0.32
C SER A 166 16.62 -5.48 -0.55
N ARG A 167 16.61 -6.66 0.04
CA ARG A 167 16.79 -7.95 -0.66
C ARG A 167 15.44 -8.53 -1.11
N ILE A 168 14.62 -7.71 -1.73
CA ILE A 168 13.23 -8.05 -2.08
C ILE A 168 13.12 -9.24 -3.04
N GLN A 169 14.08 -9.42 -3.96
CA GLN A 169 14.07 -10.55 -4.89
C GLN A 169 14.35 -11.88 -4.18
N ASP A 170 15.16 -11.86 -3.11
CA ASP A 170 15.42 -13.04 -2.28
C ASP A 170 14.18 -13.37 -1.44
N ALA A 171 13.49 -12.34 -0.91
CA ALA A 171 12.24 -12.53 -0.20
C ALA A 171 11.16 -13.16 -1.10
N ILE A 172 10.96 -12.63 -2.32
CA ILE A 172 10.01 -13.19 -3.31
C ILE A 172 10.35 -14.65 -3.62
N ARG A 173 11.62 -14.96 -3.88
CA ARG A 173 12.04 -16.34 -4.15
C ARG A 173 11.73 -17.29 -2.99
N LYS A 174 11.96 -16.82 -1.75
CA LYS A 174 11.67 -17.62 -0.56
C LYS A 174 10.18 -17.79 -0.30
N ILE A 175 9.39 -16.75 -0.58
CA ILE A 175 7.92 -16.83 -0.50
C ILE A 175 7.38 -17.76 -1.59
N ASP A 176 7.90 -17.71 -2.82
CA ASP A 176 7.54 -18.66 -3.89
C ASP A 176 7.77 -20.10 -3.45
N GLU A 177 8.95 -20.40 -2.84
CA GLU A 177 9.27 -21.72 -2.31
C GLU A 177 8.25 -22.16 -1.23
N ILE A 178 7.93 -21.28 -0.28
CA ILE A 178 7.04 -21.63 0.84
C ILE A 178 5.60 -21.75 0.37
N VAL A 179 5.10 -20.75 -0.37
CA VAL A 179 3.67 -20.62 -0.69
C VAL A 179 3.28 -21.37 -1.94
N LEU A 180 4.02 -21.22 -3.03
CA LEU A 180 3.65 -21.81 -4.31
C LEU A 180 4.12 -23.25 -4.41
N GLU A 181 5.40 -23.51 -4.12
CA GLU A 181 5.98 -24.85 -4.31
C GLU A 181 5.53 -25.80 -3.19
N LYS A 182 5.79 -25.47 -1.90
CA LYS A 182 5.53 -26.38 -0.78
C LYS A 182 4.07 -26.45 -0.36
N ASN A 183 3.38 -25.29 -0.29
CA ASN A 183 2.00 -25.26 0.20
C ASN A 183 0.97 -25.57 -0.89
N LEU A 184 1.17 -25.07 -2.11
CA LEU A 184 0.24 -25.30 -3.23
C LEU A 184 0.71 -26.39 -4.22
N SER A 185 1.88 -26.98 -4.02
CA SER A 185 2.46 -28.03 -4.87
C SER A 185 2.55 -27.64 -6.35
N ILE A 186 2.83 -26.35 -6.62
CA ILE A 186 3.05 -25.85 -7.98
C ILE A 186 4.46 -26.20 -8.42
N ASP A 187 4.59 -26.73 -9.63
CA ASP A 187 5.89 -27.12 -10.20
C ASP A 187 6.82 -25.91 -10.34
N ARG A 188 8.10 -26.14 -10.08
CA ARG A 188 9.14 -25.12 -10.19
C ARG A 188 9.18 -24.45 -11.56
N LYS A 189 8.95 -25.22 -12.62
CA LYS A 189 8.87 -24.73 -14.00
C LYS A 189 7.78 -23.67 -14.16
N ASP A 190 6.61 -23.88 -13.58
CA ASP A 190 5.48 -22.94 -13.64
C ASP A 190 5.76 -21.68 -12.82
N ILE A 191 6.36 -21.82 -11.64
CA ILE A 191 6.79 -20.69 -10.80
C ILE A 191 7.80 -19.83 -11.55
N ASP A 192 8.79 -20.43 -12.20
CA ASP A 192 9.76 -19.72 -13.02
C ASP A 192 9.09 -19.03 -14.23
N GLY A 193 8.07 -19.65 -14.80
CA GLY A 193 7.21 -19.09 -15.83
C GLY A 193 6.44 -17.85 -15.35
N PHE A 194 5.83 -17.88 -14.17
CA PHE A 194 5.17 -16.72 -13.56
C PHE A 194 6.15 -15.58 -13.36
N LYS A 195 7.31 -15.87 -12.81
CA LYS A 195 8.36 -14.88 -12.55
C LYS A 195 8.89 -14.23 -13.83
N ALA A 196 9.15 -15.05 -14.86
CA ALA A 196 9.63 -14.56 -16.16
C ALA A 196 8.57 -13.67 -16.83
N SER A 197 7.30 -14.09 -16.83
CA SER A 197 6.18 -13.35 -17.39
C SER A 197 5.94 -12.03 -16.66
N TRP A 198 5.95 -12.04 -15.33
CA TRP A 198 5.87 -10.81 -14.53
C TRP A 198 6.99 -9.83 -14.87
N LYS A 199 8.24 -10.28 -14.88
CA LYS A 199 9.39 -9.44 -15.23
C LYS A 199 9.26 -8.85 -16.63
N LYS A 200 8.86 -9.66 -17.63
CA LYS A 200 8.68 -9.22 -19.01
C LYS A 200 7.61 -8.13 -19.12
N LEU A 201 6.46 -8.31 -18.49
CA LEU A 201 5.35 -7.35 -18.53
C LEU A 201 5.70 -6.05 -17.79
N SER A 202 6.26 -6.14 -16.59
CA SER A 202 6.66 -4.98 -15.81
C SER A 202 7.76 -4.16 -16.50
N GLN A 203 8.77 -4.81 -17.08
CA GLN A 203 9.80 -4.15 -17.89
C GLN A 203 9.21 -3.45 -19.12
N ARG A 204 8.28 -4.12 -19.84
CA ARG A 204 7.58 -3.49 -20.97
C ARG A 204 6.82 -2.23 -20.56
N ARG A 205 6.15 -2.26 -19.39
CA ARG A 205 5.43 -1.11 -18.84
C ARG A 205 6.40 0.01 -18.46
N LEU A 206 7.48 -0.31 -17.74
CA LEU A 206 8.47 0.66 -17.27
C LEU A 206 9.22 1.33 -18.43
N ASN A 207 9.53 0.58 -19.48
CA ASN A 207 10.25 1.10 -20.65
C ASN A 207 9.40 2.02 -21.54
N ARG A 208 8.07 2.07 -21.38
CA ARG A 208 7.21 3.06 -22.07
C ARG A 208 7.56 4.51 -21.72
N LYS A 209 8.23 4.73 -20.60
CA LYS A 209 8.71 6.06 -20.18
C LYS A 209 9.78 6.64 -21.16
N ASN A 210 10.52 5.78 -21.83
CA ASN A 210 11.67 6.18 -22.68
C ASN A 210 11.31 6.39 -24.15
N LYS A 211 10.09 6.08 -24.58
CA LYS A 211 9.61 6.45 -25.91
C LYS A 211 8.99 7.84 -25.83
N LYS A 212 9.84 8.89 -25.87
CA LYS A 212 9.40 10.20 -26.33
C LYS A 212 9.00 10.05 -27.81
N VAL A 213 7.74 10.38 -28.11
CA VAL A 213 7.27 10.68 -29.46
C VAL A 213 7.95 11.96 -29.91
#